data_590c1eae65b5baba9da755bf83bd49cf
#
_entry.id   590c1eae65b5baba9da755bf83bd49cf
#
_cell.length_a   1.000
_cell.length_b   1.000
_cell.length_c   1.000
_cell.angle_alpha   90.00
_cell.angle_beta   90.00
_cell.angle_gamma   90.00
#
_symmetry.space_group_name_H-M   'P 1'
#
loop_
_entity.id
_entity.type
_entity.pdbx_description
1 polymer ?
#
loop_
_entity_poly.entity_id
_entity_poly.type
_entity_poly.pdbx_seq_one_letter_code
_entity_poly.pdbx_strand_id
1 'polypeptide(L)'
;MKKILYALLMCILLVPAQLCAAANLPEEEFALGGIHIGDTRAEVEELYGGGNRVADGVDVWNGEDVGMHVIDYGASLLVTYRSTERGWHVTAVRLGVNDVNEYNTEPSEEAQSLETPRGIHLDSTTEDLEEAYGYLPKPKCSNNAPPVCGYFYDGDTAQIAFYICAEHSPGIRSIWLHEK
;
A
#
# COMPACT_ATOMS: atom_id res chain seq x y z
N MET A 1 15.15 52.96 4.42
CA MET A 1 14.05 52.00 4.22
C MET A 1 14.34 50.90 3.17
N LYS A 2 15.10 51.16 2.08
CA LYS A 2 15.41 50.14 1.05
C LYS A 2 16.33 49.00 1.53
N LYS A 3 17.21 49.20 2.51
CA LYS A 3 18.15 48.18 3.01
C LYS A 3 17.50 47.13 3.90
N ILE A 4 16.37 47.43 4.54
CA ILE A 4 15.63 46.48 5.40
C ILE A 4 14.80 45.49 4.55
N LEU A 5 14.34 45.94 3.37
CA LEU A 5 13.58 45.13 2.45
C LEU A 5 14.41 43.98 1.83
N TYR A 6 15.70 44.22 1.57
CA TYR A 6 16.63 43.21 1.03
C TYR A 6 16.99 42.14 2.08
N ALA A 7 17.06 42.50 3.36
CA ALA A 7 17.35 41.54 4.42
C ALA A 7 16.16 40.59 4.64
N LEU A 8 14.94 41.08 4.47
CA LEU A 8 13.74 40.23 4.59
C LEU A 8 13.54 39.28 3.40
N LEU A 9 13.96 39.72 2.20
CA LEU A 9 13.85 38.89 0.98
C LEU A 9 14.91 37.77 0.95
N MET A 10 16.07 37.94 1.60
CA MET A 10 17.08 36.89 1.69
C MET A 10 16.77 35.79 2.71
N CYS A 11 15.93 36.05 3.72
CA CYS A 11 15.53 35.04 4.69
C CYS A 11 14.51 34.04 4.14
N ILE A 12 13.84 34.36 3.03
CA ILE A 12 12.82 33.47 2.42
C ILE A 12 13.45 32.39 1.51
N LEU A 13 14.73 32.54 1.11
CA LEU A 13 15.39 31.59 0.22
C LEU A 13 16.25 30.53 0.91
N LEU A 14 16.29 30.53 2.24
CA LEU A 14 16.89 29.45 3.04
C LEU A 14 15.79 28.55 3.63
N VAL A 15 14.95 27.99 2.77
CA VAL A 15 14.29 26.73 3.09
C VAL A 15 15.41 25.69 3.07
N PRO A 16 15.84 25.12 4.21
CA PRO A 16 16.77 24.00 4.17
C PRO A 16 16.08 22.95 3.29
N ALA A 17 16.78 22.50 2.24
CA ALA A 17 16.49 21.21 1.64
C ALA A 17 16.66 20.22 2.79
N GLN A 18 15.58 19.91 3.51
CA GLN A 18 15.57 18.80 4.44
C GLN A 18 15.96 17.60 3.58
N LEU A 19 17.17 17.05 3.84
CA LEU A 19 17.43 15.68 3.46
C LEU A 19 16.26 14.89 4.03
N CYS A 20 15.33 14.50 3.14
CA CYS A 20 14.29 13.53 3.48
C CYS A 20 15.02 12.20 3.70
N ALA A 21 15.56 12.00 4.90
CA ALA A 21 15.76 10.65 5.37
C ALA A 21 14.36 10.01 5.28
N ALA A 22 14.28 8.82 4.70
CA ALA A 22 13.04 8.07 4.63
C ALA A 22 12.47 7.97 6.06
N ALA A 23 11.60 8.91 6.42
CA ALA A 23 10.86 8.88 7.66
C ALA A 23 9.75 7.84 7.46
N ASN A 24 9.44 7.07 8.51
CA ASN A 24 8.27 6.21 8.49
C ASN A 24 7.06 7.05 8.08
N LEU A 25 6.22 6.47 7.23
CA LEU A 25 4.96 7.10 6.87
C LEU A 25 4.03 7.13 8.09
N PRO A 26 3.20 8.19 8.24
CA PRO A 26 2.14 8.23 9.25
C PRO A 26 1.14 7.08 9.05
N GLU A 27 0.54 6.59 10.14
CA GLU A 27 -0.35 5.42 10.11
C GLU A 27 -1.60 5.63 9.21
N GLU A 28 -2.08 6.84 9.08
CA GLU A 28 -3.19 7.20 8.18
C GLU A 28 -2.89 6.99 6.69
N GLU A 29 -1.63 6.83 6.32
CA GLU A 29 -1.20 6.53 4.95
C GLU A 29 -1.33 5.03 4.59
N PHE A 30 -1.53 4.17 5.61
CA PHE A 30 -1.66 2.74 5.42
C PHE A 30 -3.11 2.32 5.23
N ALA A 31 -3.68 2.77 4.11
CA ALA A 31 -4.99 2.40 3.63
C ALA A 31 -4.96 2.03 2.14
N LEU A 32 -5.89 1.19 1.72
CA LEU A 32 -6.08 0.81 0.32
C LEU A 32 -7.56 0.62 0.04
N GLY A 33 -8.11 1.41 -0.91
CA GLY A 33 -9.54 1.42 -1.18
C GLY A 33 -10.40 1.82 0.03
N GLY A 34 -9.87 2.67 0.92
CA GLY A 34 -10.53 3.08 2.16
C GLY A 34 -10.47 2.07 3.30
N ILE A 35 -9.77 0.93 3.13
CA ILE A 35 -9.58 -0.09 4.17
C ILE A 35 -8.24 0.16 4.86
N HIS A 36 -8.23 0.26 6.20
CA HIS A 36 -7.04 0.42 7.02
C HIS A 36 -6.66 -0.88 7.74
N ILE A 37 -5.39 -1.00 8.10
CA ILE A 37 -4.97 -2.04 9.05
C ILE A 37 -5.66 -1.81 10.38
N GLY A 38 -6.23 -2.87 10.95
CA GLY A 38 -6.98 -2.82 12.21
C GLY A 38 -8.48 -2.57 12.07
N ASP A 39 -8.98 -2.20 10.89
CA ASP A 39 -10.42 -2.09 10.65
C ASP A 39 -11.13 -3.40 10.99
N THR A 40 -12.34 -3.30 11.52
CA THR A 40 -13.16 -4.46 11.77
C THR A 40 -13.76 -5.01 10.47
N ARG A 41 -14.10 -6.28 10.47
CA ARG A 41 -14.79 -6.88 9.33
C ARG A 41 -16.11 -6.16 9.00
N ALA A 42 -16.85 -5.66 10.00
CA ALA A 42 -18.10 -4.94 9.79
C ALA A 42 -17.88 -3.61 9.05
N GLU A 43 -16.80 -2.86 9.35
CA GLU A 43 -16.45 -1.62 8.66
C GLU A 43 -16.11 -1.89 7.18
N VAL A 44 -15.37 -2.96 6.89
CA VAL A 44 -15.08 -3.33 5.49
C VAL A 44 -16.34 -3.80 4.75
N GLU A 45 -17.23 -4.58 5.41
CA GLU A 45 -18.50 -5.01 4.82
C GLU A 45 -19.47 -3.82 4.58
N GLU A 46 -19.35 -2.72 5.32
CA GLU A 46 -20.09 -1.49 5.05
C GLU A 46 -19.64 -0.82 3.75
N LEU A 47 -18.34 -0.88 3.43
CA LEU A 47 -17.77 -0.33 2.19
C LEU A 47 -18.03 -1.21 0.97
N TYR A 48 -17.87 -2.52 1.11
CA TYR A 48 -17.79 -3.46 -0.02
C TYR A 48 -18.91 -4.52 -0.03
N GLY A 49 -19.76 -4.52 0.97
CA GLY A 49 -20.76 -5.60 1.17
C GLY A 49 -20.11 -6.88 1.67
N GLY A 50 -20.86 -7.96 1.67
CA GLY A 50 -20.36 -9.29 2.05
C GLY A 50 -19.48 -9.88 0.97
N GLY A 51 -18.22 -10.16 1.28
CA GLY A 51 -17.29 -10.83 0.38
C GLY A 51 -17.39 -12.35 0.45
N ASN A 52 -16.66 -13.05 -0.43
CA ASN A 52 -16.56 -14.50 -0.46
C ASN A 52 -15.34 -14.95 0.35
N ARG A 53 -15.56 -15.84 1.33
CA ARG A 53 -14.46 -16.46 2.06
C ARG A 53 -13.70 -17.43 1.14
N VAL A 54 -12.43 -17.15 0.88
CA VAL A 54 -11.60 -17.93 -0.05
C VAL A 54 -10.55 -18.79 0.65
N ALA A 55 -10.17 -18.43 1.89
CA ALA A 55 -9.27 -19.23 2.71
C ALA A 55 -9.56 -19.07 4.20
N ASP A 56 -9.26 -20.13 4.94
CA ASP A 56 -9.20 -20.19 6.40
C ASP A 56 -7.84 -20.71 6.82
N GLY A 57 -7.37 -20.25 7.96
CA GLY A 57 -6.10 -20.69 8.49
C GLY A 57 -5.94 -20.36 9.97
N VAL A 58 -4.76 -20.67 10.46
CA VAL A 58 -4.28 -20.27 11.77
C VAL A 58 -3.01 -19.47 11.52
N ASP A 59 -2.94 -18.30 12.12
CA ASP A 59 -1.74 -17.45 12.17
C ASP A 59 -1.14 -17.55 13.57
N VAL A 60 0.15 -17.27 13.71
CA VAL A 60 0.82 -17.20 15.01
C VAL A 60 1.06 -15.74 15.35
N TRP A 61 0.33 -15.23 16.33
CA TRP A 61 0.44 -13.85 16.77
C TRP A 61 0.86 -13.80 18.24
N ASN A 62 1.96 -13.11 18.54
CA ASN A 62 2.54 -13.05 19.87
C ASN A 62 2.81 -14.41 20.52
N GLY A 63 3.04 -15.46 19.70
CA GLY A 63 3.29 -16.82 20.18
C GLY A 63 2.02 -17.64 20.44
N GLU A 64 0.85 -17.11 20.09
CA GLU A 64 -0.45 -17.79 20.21
C GLU A 64 -1.02 -18.08 18.83
N ASP A 65 -1.71 -19.23 18.69
CA ASP A 65 -2.45 -19.59 17.51
C ASP A 65 -3.75 -18.76 17.45
N VAL A 66 -3.92 -17.98 16.42
CA VAL A 66 -5.11 -17.14 16.18
C VAL A 66 -5.76 -17.49 14.86
N GLY A 67 -7.10 -17.43 14.80
CA GLY A 67 -7.82 -17.68 13.56
C GLY A 67 -7.52 -16.64 12.50
N MET A 68 -7.43 -17.06 11.24
CA MET A 68 -7.24 -16.21 10.06
C MET A 68 -8.30 -16.50 9.02
N HIS A 69 -8.86 -15.46 8.41
CA HIS A 69 -9.74 -15.55 7.25
C HIS A 69 -9.22 -14.67 6.12
N VAL A 70 -9.31 -15.16 4.88
CA VAL A 70 -9.11 -14.35 3.67
C VAL A 70 -10.44 -14.24 2.96
N ILE A 71 -10.86 -13.01 2.70
CA ILE A 71 -12.12 -12.67 2.04
C ILE A 71 -11.83 -11.97 0.72
N ASP A 72 -12.46 -12.44 -0.35
CA ASP A 72 -12.46 -11.83 -1.66
C ASP A 72 -13.69 -10.91 -1.79
N TYR A 73 -13.45 -9.63 -1.99
CA TYR A 73 -14.49 -8.61 -2.18
C TYR A 73 -14.74 -8.27 -3.66
N GLY A 74 -14.15 -9.02 -4.60
CA GLY A 74 -14.18 -8.72 -6.01
C GLY A 74 -13.12 -7.71 -6.44
N ALA A 75 -13.13 -7.28 -7.71
CA ALA A 75 -12.18 -6.33 -8.28
C ALA A 75 -10.71 -6.64 -7.94
N SER A 76 -10.33 -7.92 -7.79
CA SER A 76 -9.00 -8.36 -7.35
C SER A 76 -8.60 -7.88 -5.95
N LEU A 77 -9.58 -7.56 -5.08
CA LEU A 77 -9.38 -7.09 -3.71
C LEU A 77 -9.53 -8.26 -2.72
N LEU A 78 -8.43 -8.62 -2.06
CA LEU A 78 -8.39 -9.62 -1.00
C LEU A 78 -8.06 -8.96 0.33
N VAL A 79 -8.84 -9.28 1.37
CA VAL A 79 -8.62 -8.79 2.73
C VAL A 79 -8.38 -9.96 3.66
N THR A 80 -7.29 -9.90 4.41
CA THR A 80 -6.96 -10.88 5.45
C THR A 80 -7.35 -10.34 6.80
N TYR A 81 -8.09 -11.15 7.55
CA TYR A 81 -8.52 -10.85 8.92
C TYR A 81 -7.89 -11.82 9.90
N ARG A 82 -7.55 -11.31 11.07
CA ARG A 82 -7.12 -12.08 12.23
C ARG A 82 -8.17 -11.99 13.33
N SER A 83 -8.41 -13.12 14.02
CA SER A 83 -9.26 -13.15 15.21
C SER A 83 -8.54 -12.54 16.41
N THR A 84 -9.20 -11.63 17.10
CA THR A 84 -8.74 -11.04 18.36
C THR A 84 -9.87 -11.12 19.39
N GLU A 85 -9.62 -10.76 20.65
CA GLU A 85 -10.67 -10.64 21.66
C GLU A 85 -11.79 -9.65 21.30
N ARG A 86 -11.49 -8.69 20.40
CA ARG A 86 -12.43 -7.66 19.93
C ARG A 86 -13.14 -8.05 18.63
N GLY A 87 -12.90 -9.26 18.11
CA GLY A 87 -13.47 -9.72 16.85
C GLY A 87 -12.44 -9.87 15.74
N TRP A 88 -12.89 -9.83 14.50
CA TRP A 88 -12.06 -9.98 13.30
C TRP A 88 -11.57 -8.61 12.83
N HIS A 89 -10.25 -8.44 12.74
CA HIS A 89 -9.60 -7.20 12.31
C HIS A 89 -8.70 -7.43 11.10
N VAL A 90 -8.64 -6.43 10.22
CA VAL A 90 -7.79 -6.41 9.03
C VAL A 90 -6.32 -6.44 9.43
N THR A 91 -5.57 -7.39 8.88
CA THR A 91 -4.12 -7.49 9.02
C THR A 91 -3.38 -7.37 7.70
N ALA A 92 -4.07 -7.61 6.58
CA ALA A 92 -3.51 -7.32 5.26
C ALA A 92 -4.63 -7.01 4.26
N VAL A 93 -4.30 -6.13 3.31
CA VAL A 93 -5.13 -5.84 2.13
C VAL A 93 -4.25 -6.04 0.91
N ARG A 94 -4.77 -6.74 -0.08
CA ARG A 94 -4.08 -6.99 -1.34
C ARG A 94 -4.99 -6.63 -2.51
N LEU A 95 -4.47 -5.83 -3.42
CA LEU A 95 -5.13 -5.43 -4.64
C LEU A 95 -4.30 -5.86 -5.85
N GLY A 96 -4.94 -6.35 -6.91
CA GLY A 96 -4.32 -6.74 -8.16
C GLY A 96 -3.90 -8.20 -8.22
N VAL A 97 -2.91 -8.51 -9.07
CA VAL A 97 -2.50 -9.87 -9.35
C VAL A 97 -1.71 -10.50 -8.20
N ASN A 98 -1.91 -11.79 -8.02
CA ASN A 98 -1.27 -12.59 -6.96
C ASN A 98 -0.14 -13.48 -7.48
N ASP A 99 -0.11 -13.76 -8.79
CA ASP A 99 0.86 -14.63 -9.44
C ASP A 99 1.66 -13.87 -10.48
N VAL A 100 2.96 -14.14 -10.56
CA VAL A 100 3.86 -13.50 -11.52
C VAL A 100 3.43 -13.74 -12.98
N ASN A 101 2.75 -14.85 -13.27
CA ASN A 101 2.24 -15.17 -14.59
C ASN A 101 1.05 -14.30 -15.02
N GLU A 102 0.43 -13.58 -14.08
CA GLU A 102 -0.72 -12.71 -14.32
C GLU A 102 -0.33 -11.23 -14.51
N TYR A 103 0.97 -10.88 -14.38
CA TYR A 103 1.42 -9.48 -14.47
C TYR A 103 1.23 -8.84 -15.85
N ASN A 104 0.93 -9.62 -16.89
CA ASN A 104 0.54 -9.14 -18.21
C ASN A 104 -0.99 -8.98 -18.38
N THR A 105 -1.77 -9.32 -17.35
CA THR A 105 -3.23 -9.16 -17.37
C THR A 105 -3.58 -7.72 -17.01
N GLU A 106 -4.36 -7.07 -17.86
CA GLU A 106 -4.84 -5.71 -17.56
C GLU A 106 -5.84 -5.76 -16.40
N PRO A 107 -5.67 -4.89 -15.36
CA PRO A 107 -6.64 -4.81 -14.28
C PRO A 107 -7.98 -4.25 -14.78
N SER A 108 -9.08 -4.65 -14.14
CA SER A 108 -10.40 -4.10 -14.43
C SER A 108 -10.47 -2.60 -14.06
N GLU A 109 -11.38 -1.84 -14.70
CA GLU A 109 -11.62 -0.43 -14.35
C GLU A 109 -11.99 -0.26 -12.87
N GLU A 110 -12.75 -1.22 -12.31
CA GLU A 110 -13.12 -1.23 -10.90
C GLU A 110 -11.87 -1.40 -10.00
N ALA A 111 -10.97 -2.32 -10.33
CA ALA A 111 -9.72 -2.49 -9.59
C ALA A 111 -8.79 -1.28 -9.69
N GLN A 112 -8.73 -0.61 -10.85
CA GLN A 112 -7.96 0.62 -11.05
C GLN A 112 -8.53 1.82 -10.28
N SER A 113 -9.83 1.80 -9.94
CA SER A 113 -10.47 2.87 -9.15
C SER A 113 -10.14 2.83 -7.66
N LEU A 114 -9.53 1.72 -7.16
CA LEU A 114 -9.13 1.58 -5.76
C LEU A 114 -7.72 2.14 -5.57
N GLU A 115 -7.60 3.11 -4.68
CA GLU A 115 -6.37 3.86 -4.49
C GLU A 115 -5.93 3.94 -3.02
N THR A 116 -4.68 4.29 -2.82
CA THR A 116 -4.12 4.68 -1.52
C THR A 116 -4.54 6.11 -1.17
N PRO A 117 -4.35 6.60 0.08
CA PRO A 117 -4.62 8.00 0.45
C PRO A 117 -3.87 9.03 -0.40
N ARG A 118 -2.77 8.64 -1.04
CA ARG A 118 -1.98 9.49 -1.94
C ARG A 118 -2.33 9.33 -3.42
N GLY A 119 -3.43 8.64 -3.73
CA GLY A 119 -3.92 8.47 -5.11
C GLY A 119 -3.14 7.45 -5.94
N ILE A 120 -2.35 6.58 -5.33
CA ILE A 120 -1.66 5.50 -6.04
C ILE A 120 -2.61 4.32 -6.21
N HIS A 121 -2.77 3.87 -7.44
CA HIS A 121 -3.65 2.78 -7.87
C HIS A 121 -2.93 1.80 -8.80
N LEU A 122 -3.60 0.75 -9.24
CA LEU A 122 -3.06 -0.13 -10.29
C LEU A 122 -2.84 0.69 -11.57
N ASP A 123 -1.76 0.39 -12.29
CA ASP A 123 -1.21 1.11 -13.44
C ASP A 123 -0.51 2.45 -13.14
N SER A 124 -0.51 2.97 -11.90
CA SER A 124 0.40 4.05 -11.52
C SER A 124 1.86 3.65 -11.78
N THR A 125 2.68 4.62 -12.16
CA THR A 125 4.09 4.40 -12.52
C THR A 125 5.04 4.60 -11.33
N THR A 126 6.32 4.36 -11.52
CA THR A 126 7.36 4.70 -10.52
C THR A 126 7.50 6.20 -10.32
N GLU A 127 7.26 6.99 -11.36
CA GLU A 127 7.25 8.44 -11.32
C GLU A 127 6.09 8.94 -10.43
N ASP A 128 4.91 8.34 -10.56
CA ASP A 128 3.76 8.66 -9.70
C ASP A 128 4.06 8.32 -8.23
N LEU A 129 4.73 7.19 -7.96
CA LEU A 129 5.18 6.84 -6.59
C LEU A 129 6.16 7.89 -6.03
N GLU A 130 7.15 8.31 -6.82
CA GLU A 130 8.12 9.31 -6.38
C GLU A 130 7.45 10.65 -6.12
N GLU A 131 6.50 11.09 -6.97
CA GLU A 131 5.74 12.31 -6.79
C GLU A 131 4.87 12.23 -5.52
N ALA A 132 4.14 11.14 -5.32
CA ALA A 132 3.22 10.96 -4.21
C ALA A 132 3.93 10.86 -2.85
N TYR A 133 5.03 10.12 -2.77
CA TYR A 133 5.73 9.83 -1.51
C TYR A 133 7.00 10.67 -1.30
N GLY A 134 7.39 11.49 -2.30
CA GLY A 134 8.57 12.39 -2.22
C GLY A 134 9.91 11.68 -2.38
N TYR A 135 9.94 10.37 -2.52
CA TYR A 135 11.11 9.55 -2.81
C TYR A 135 10.71 8.19 -3.36
N LEU A 136 11.60 7.56 -4.13
CA LEU A 136 11.44 6.19 -4.60
C LEU A 136 12.43 5.28 -3.86
N PRO A 137 11.94 4.29 -3.06
CA PRO A 137 12.80 3.34 -2.38
C PRO A 137 13.59 2.48 -3.39
N LYS A 138 14.75 1.99 -2.98
CA LYS A 138 15.46 0.98 -3.79
C LYS A 138 14.61 -0.29 -3.91
N PRO A 139 14.26 -0.75 -5.13
CA PRO A 139 13.42 -1.92 -5.28
C PRO A 139 14.11 -3.20 -4.81
N LYS A 140 13.31 -4.13 -4.30
CA LYS A 140 13.69 -5.52 -4.08
C LYS A 140 13.09 -6.35 -5.21
N CYS A 141 13.94 -6.89 -6.08
CA CYS A 141 13.48 -7.66 -7.24
C CYS A 141 13.63 -9.16 -7.01
N SER A 142 12.66 -9.93 -7.52
CA SER A 142 12.75 -11.39 -7.53
C SER A 142 13.83 -11.87 -8.51
N ASN A 143 14.30 -13.12 -8.32
CA ASN A 143 15.19 -13.77 -9.25
C ASN A 143 14.45 -14.51 -10.38
N ASN A 144 13.14 -14.32 -10.49
CA ASN A 144 12.32 -14.90 -11.54
C ASN A 144 12.59 -14.23 -12.89
N ALA A 145 12.19 -14.86 -13.96
CA ALA A 145 12.21 -14.29 -15.31
C ALA A 145 10.78 -14.30 -15.87
N PRO A 146 10.17 -13.12 -16.07
CA PRO A 146 10.70 -11.77 -15.81
C PRO A 146 10.75 -11.42 -14.31
N PRO A 147 11.64 -10.51 -13.89
CA PRO A 147 11.72 -10.10 -12.49
C PRO A 147 10.54 -9.22 -12.10
N VAL A 148 9.96 -9.48 -10.93
CA VAL A 148 9.00 -8.60 -10.28
C VAL A 148 9.73 -7.81 -9.22
N CYS A 149 9.61 -6.50 -9.27
CA CYS A 149 10.26 -5.57 -8.36
C CYS A 149 9.23 -4.94 -7.41
N GLY A 150 9.50 -5.00 -6.11
CA GLY A 150 8.67 -4.38 -5.06
C GLY A 150 9.34 -3.13 -4.49
N TYR A 151 8.56 -2.07 -4.32
CA TYR A 151 8.90 -0.82 -3.67
C TYR A 151 8.17 -0.75 -2.34
N PHE A 152 8.91 -0.62 -1.22
CA PHE A 152 8.39 -0.78 0.13
C PHE A 152 8.45 0.52 0.90
N TYR A 153 7.33 0.94 1.44
CA TYR A 153 7.21 2.10 2.33
C TYR A 153 6.77 1.63 3.71
N ASP A 154 7.52 2.03 4.72
CA ASP A 154 7.38 1.59 6.08
C ASP A 154 6.68 2.62 6.96
N GLY A 155 5.75 2.17 7.81
CA GLY A 155 5.26 2.86 8.99
C GLY A 155 5.77 2.20 10.27
N ASP A 156 5.26 2.60 11.41
CA ASP A 156 5.63 2.00 12.68
C ASP A 156 5.01 0.61 12.84
N THR A 157 3.75 0.43 12.49
CA THR A 157 2.98 -0.81 12.66
C THR A 157 2.62 -1.50 11.36
N ALA A 158 2.73 -0.82 10.21
CA ALA A 158 2.34 -1.33 8.91
C ALA A 158 3.40 -1.08 7.83
N GLN A 159 3.28 -1.79 6.71
CA GLN A 159 4.07 -1.60 5.51
C GLN A 159 3.15 -1.65 4.30
N ILE A 160 3.39 -0.79 3.30
CA ILE A 160 2.77 -0.87 1.98
C ILE A 160 3.83 -1.17 0.93
N ALA A 161 3.52 -2.07 0.00
CA ALA A 161 4.40 -2.50 -1.08
C ALA A 161 3.69 -2.40 -2.43
N PHE A 162 4.41 -1.86 -3.42
CA PHE A 162 3.96 -1.70 -4.79
C PHE A 162 4.79 -2.59 -5.71
N TYR A 163 4.16 -3.48 -6.47
CA TYR A 163 4.85 -4.46 -7.30
C TYR A 163 4.68 -4.16 -8.78
N ILE A 164 5.79 -4.14 -9.49
CA ILE A 164 5.90 -3.86 -10.93
C ILE A 164 6.68 -4.99 -11.61
N CYS A 165 6.27 -5.36 -12.82
CA CYS A 165 7.02 -6.21 -13.73
C CYS A 165 7.31 -5.41 -15.02
N ALA A 166 8.45 -4.71 -15.05
CA ALA A 166 8.79 -3.75 -16.10
C ALA A 166 8.85 -4.36 -17.52
N GLU A 167 9.05 -5.69 -17.63
CA GLU A 167 9.04 -6.39 -18.94
C GLU A 167 7.62 -6.56 -19.50
N HIS A 168 6.58 -6.51 -18.64
CA HIS A 168 5.19 -6.66 -19.06
C HIS A 168 4.42 -5.35 -19.07
N SER A 169 4.64 -4.51 -18.06
CA SER A 169 4.00 -3.21 -17.94
C SER A 169 4.84 -2.29 -17.07
N PRO A 170 4.96 -1.01 -17.40
CA PRO A 170 5.63 -0.02 -16.56
C PRO A 170 4.83 0.34 -15.30
N GLY A 171 3.54 -0.02 -15.25
CA GLY A 171 2.65 0.29 -14.14
C GLY A 171 2.62 -0.75 -13.04
N ILE A 172 2.12 -0.32 -11.88
CA ILE A 172 1.88 -1.16 -10.71
C ILE A 172 0.82 -2.20 -11.05
N ARG A 173 1.09 -3.48 -10.77
CA ARG A 173 0.17 -4.59 -10.99
C ARG A 173 -0.34 -5.22 -9.70
N SER A 174 0.31 -4.91 -8.57
CA SER A 174 -0.18 -5.36 -7.26
C SER A 174 0.23 -4.37 -6.17
N ILE A 175 -0.68 -4.14 -5.23
CA ILE A 175 -0.47 -3.32 -4.05
C ILE A 175 -0.78 -4.20 -2.83
N TRP A 176 0.17 -4.27 -1.90
CA TRP A 176 0.03 -5.04 -0.67
C TRP A 176 0.24 -4.14 0.53
N LEU A 177 -0.77 -4.05 1.36
CA LEU A 177 -0.74 -3.41 2.66
C LEU A 177 -0.80 -4.51 3.72
N HIS A 178 0.09 -4.49 4.71
CA HIS A 178 0.08 -5.47 5.79
C HIS A 178 0.63 -4.92 7.09
N GLU A 179 0.17 -5.49 8.20
CA GLU A 179 0.70 -5.30 9.55
C GLU A 179 2.11 -5.91 9.66
N LYS A 180 2.99 -5.30 10.46
CA LYS A 180 4.36 -5.77 10.73
C LYS A 180 4.45 -6.69 11.91
#